data_a6023b4a65ed9bfc0741a5fc3edd50dc
#
_entry.id   a6023b4a65ed9bfc0741a5fc3edd50dc
#
_cell.length_a   1.000
_cell.length_b   1.000
_cell.length_c   1.000
_cell.angle_alpha   90.00
_cell.angle_beta   90.00
_cell.angle_gamma   90.00
#
_symmetry.space_group_name_H-M   'P 1'
#
loop_
_entity.id
_entity.type
_entity.pdbx_description
1 polymer ?
#
loop_
_entity_poly.entity_id
_entity_poly.type
_entity_poly.pdbx_seq_one_letter_code
_entity_poly.pdbx_strand_id
1 'polypeptide(L)'
;MNIFTLFLFRRMCQNPLISALDAGTRHFWHTSLAKGIDIQKEIKTDKDMNKKKLIIGIVGVLVVAGGIWFFTDKTSKGGIRLETAKVGRSSISNTVTATGTVEPVTEVEVGTQVSGIIDKLYADYNDVVKAGQLIAEMDKVNLKAELASAEAQLASSKSEFEYQQKNYARNKILFEKKLISDSDYETSTYNYEKAKAAYEQNQAAMVKVNRNLEYATITSPIDGVVINRAVEEGQTVAAGFETPTLFTIAADLTKMQVIADVDEADIGNVENGQRVSFTVDAYPNDVFEGTVMQIRPGDSESTSSSSSTSTSTVVTYEVVISADNPDLKLKPRLTANVTIFTLERDNVLTVPTKSLRFVPDVQMLTQLGYIVSEAGKEAPAGKRLVWIKNGQELKPKAVTVGSTSGNMIEITDGLNEGEELAVDLEASSITP
;
A
#
# COMPACT_ATOMS: atom_id res chain seq x y z
N MET A 1 38.41 -26.73 3.02
CA MET A 1 37.48 -27.23 2.01
C MET A 1 36.17 -27.53 2.74
N ASN A 2 35.25 -26.59 2.59
CA ASN A 2 34.12 -26.40 3.50
C ASN A 2 32.96 -27.39 3.24
N ILE A 3 32.41 -27.87 4.34
CA ILE A 3 31.27 -28.79 4.46
C ILE A 3 29.97 -28.32 3.74
N PHE A 4 29.97 -27.09 3.22
CA PHE A 4 28.80 -26.50 2.53
C PHE A 4 28.64 -26.92 1.06
N THR A 5 29.67 -27.46 0.44
CA THR A 5 29.64 -27.92 -0.97
C THR A 5 29.10 -29.34 -1.12
N LEU A 6 29.05 -30.12 -0.04
CA LEU A 6 28.56 -31.50 -0.08
C LEU A 6 27.03 -31.61 0.07
N PHE A 7 26.38 -30.55 0.58
CA PHE A 7 24.92 -30.56 0.79
C PHE A 7 24.10 -30.11 -0.44
N LEU A 8 24.73 -29.37 -1.35
CA LEU A 8 24.08 -28.92 -2.59
C LEU A 8 24.06 -30.00 -3.68
N PHE A 9 25.00 -30.95 -3.64
CA PHE A 9 25.06 -32.04 -4.64
C PHE A 9 24.08 -33.17 -4.35
N ARG A 10 23.59 -33.30 -3.12
CA ARG A 10 22.64 -34.37 -2.72
C ARG A 10 21.17 -34.02 -2.98
N ARG A 11 20.84 -32.78 -3.34
CA ARG A 11 19.47 -32.35 -3.61
C ARG A 11 19.12 -32.24 -5.10
N MET A 12 20.08 -32.44 -6.00
CA MET A 12 19.87 -32.42 -7.45
C MET A 12 19.63 -33.80 -8.10
N CYS A 13 19.67 -34.88 -7.31
CA CYS A 13 19.44 -36.24 -7.82
C CYS A 13 18.04 -36.81 -7.55
N GLN A 14 17.07 -36.02 -7.18
CA GLN A 14 15.67 -36.47 -6.96
C GLN A 14 14.63 -35.76 -7.82
N ASN A 15 14.95 -35.49 -9.08
CA ASN A 15 13.94 -34.98 -10.02
C ASN A 15 13.79 -35.97 -11.18
N PRO A 16 12.66 -36.68 -11.32
CA PRO A 16 12.48 -37.78 -12.29
C PRO A 16 12.33 -37.32 -13.74
N LEU A 17 12.53 -36.04 -14.05
CA LEU A 17 12.41 -35.47 -15.41
C LEU A 17 13.74 -35.40 -16.19
N ILE A 18 14.88 -35.79 -15.62
CA ILE A 18 16.19 -35.78 -16.30
C ILE A 18 16.62 -37.18 -16.77
N SER A 19 15.89 -38.23 -16.44
CA SER A 19 16.23 -39.61 -16.88
C SER A 19 15.78 -39.95 -18.31
N ALA A 20 15.05 -39.05 -18.99
CA ALA A 20 14.54 -39.31 -20.35
C ALA A 20 15.43 -38.75 -21.49
N LEU A 21 16.49 -38.01 -21.18
CA LEU A 21 17.37 -37.38 -22.18
C LEU A 21 18.70 -38.10 -22.40
N ASP A 22 19.03 -39.10 -21.58
CA ASP A 22 20.33 -39.80 -21.65
C ASP A 22 20.27 -41.10 -22.43
N ALA A 23 19.12 -41.55 -22.94
CA ALA A 23 18.97 -42.73 -23.79
C ALA A 23 19.09 -42.47 -25.30
N GLY A 24 19.01 -41.19 -25.74
CA GLY A 24 19.07 -40.81 -27.15
C GLY A 24 20.47 -40.50 -27.69
N THR A 25 21.44 -40.19 -26.83
CA THR A 25 22.77 -39.71 -27.26
C THR A 25 23.84 -40.79 -27.31
N ARG A 26 23.59 -42.00 -26.75
CA ARG A 26 24.58 -43.11 -26.77
C ARG A 26 24.58 -43.90 -28.06
N HIS A 27 23.54 -43.80 -28.90
CA HIS A 27 23.48 -44.53 -30.20
C HIS A 27 24.08 -43.75 -31.37
N PHE A 28 24.39 -42.48 -31.22
CA PHE A 28 24.91 -41.66 -32.33
C PHE A 28 26.43 -41.69 -32.47
N TRP A 29 27.18 -42.07 -31.42
CA TRP A 29 28.64 -42.09 -31.45
C TRP A 29 29.27 -43.45 -31.82
N HIS A 30 28.50 -44.54 -31.79
CA HIS A 30 29.03 -45.87 -32.15
C HIS A 30 28.95 -46.20 -33.65
N THR A 31 28.17 -45.46 -34.43
CA THR A 31 28.09 -45.72 -35.90
C THR A 31 29.00 -44.84 -36.76
N SER A 32 29.67 -43.86 -36.17
CA SER A 32 30.57 -42.97 -36.90
C SER A 32 32.06 -43.38 -36.87
N LEU A 33 32.42 -44.34 -36.04
CA LEU A 33 33.79 -44.83 -35.93
C LEU A 33 34.09 -46.14 -36.74
N ALA A 34 33.05 -46.74 -37.34
CA ALA A 34 33.23 -47.97 -38.13
C ALA A 34 33.34 -47.75 -39.63
N LYS A 35 33.37 -46.49 -40.14
CA LYS A 35 33.49 -46.15 -41.55
C LYS A 35 34.81 -45.44 -41.94
N GLY A 36 35.77 -45.42 -41.03
CA GLY A 36 37.06 -44.67 -41.18
C GLY A 36 38.28 -45.50 -41.54
N ILE A 37 38.13 -46.79 -41.86
CA ILE A 37 39.27 -47.65 -42.13
C ILE A 37 39.02 -48.47 -43.42
N ASP A 38 38.92 -47.78 -44.56
CA ASP A 38 39.05 -48.46 -45.88
C ASP A 38 39.39 -47.51 -47.04
N ILE A 39 40.22 -46.49 -46.81
CA ILE A 39 40.77 -45.65 -47.87
C ILE A 39 42.31 -45.63 -47.79
N GLN A 40 42.90 -46.80 -47.71
CA GLN A 40 44.37 -46.98 -47.85
C GLN A 40 44.71 -48.18 -48.78
N LYS A 41 43.97 -48.36 -49.88
CA LYS A 41 44.42 -49.30 -50.91
C LYS A 41 43.78 -48.98 -52.23
N GLU A 42 44.33 -48.01 -52.92
CA GLU A 42 44.39 -47.94 -54.38
C GLU A 42 45.02 -46.63 -54.85
N ILE A 43 46.33 -46.51 -54.65
CA ILE A 43 47.13 -45.60 -55.45
C ILE A 43 48.08 -46.53 -56.21
N LYS A 44 47.61 -47.04 -57.32
CA LYS A 44 48.50 -47.57 -58.37
C LYS A 44 48.11 -46.90 -59.65
N THR A 45 48.94 -45.94 -60.08
CA THR A 45 49.34 -45.57 -61.42
C THR A 45 48.21 -45.58 -62.51
N ASP A 46 47.79 -44.37 -62.88
CA ASP A 46 47.69 -44.17 -64.33
C ASP A 46 48.22 -42.80 -64.74
N LYS A 47 49.25 -42.81 -65.49
CA LYS A 47 50.07 -41.74 -66.04
C LYS A 47 49.48 -41.42 -67.37
N ASP A 48 48.48 -40.53 -67.41
CA ASP A 48 48.11 -39.73 -68.58
C ASP A 48 46.95 -38.80 -68.27
N MET A 49 47.23 -37.82 -67.37
CA MET A 49 46.24 -36.78 -67.14
C MET A 49 46.40 -35.69 -68.19
N ASN A 50 45.41 -35.62 -69.07
CA ASN A 50 45.26 -34.65 -70.14
C ASN A 50 45.43 -33.22 -69.55
N LYS A 51 46.41 -32.47 -70.06
CA LYS A 51 46.74 -31.08 -69.61
C LYS A 51 45.50 -30.13 -69.49
N LYS A 52 44.44 -30.46 -70.25
CA LYS A 52 43.17 -29.73 -70.19
C LYS A 52 42.38 -29.94 -68.91
N LYS A 53 42.48 -31.12 -68.22
CA LYS A 53 41.79 -31.38 -66.94
C LYS A 53 42.52 -30.71 -65.78
N LEU A 54 43.84 -30.57 -65.88
CA LEU A 54 44.65 -29.88 -64.85
C LEU A 54 44.39 -28.38 -64.89
N ILE A 55 44.19 -27.77 -66.04
CA ILE A 55 43.84 -26.37 -66.20
C ILE A 55 42.45 -26.07 -65.64
N ILE A 56 41.48 -26.97 -65.86
CA ILE A 56 40.12 -26.83 -65.31
C ILE A 56 40.11 -26.94 -63.79
N GLY A 57 40.97 -27.81 -63.19
CA GLY A 57 41.13 -27.93 -61.76
C GLY A 57 41.69 -26.64 -61.10
N ILE A 58 42.73 -26.04 -61.74
CA ILE A 58 43.35 -24.81 -61.28
C ILE A 58 42.40 -23.61 -61.40
N VAL A 59 41.63 -23.51 -62.48
CA VAL A 59 40.61 -22.47 -62.65
C VAL A 59 39.48 -22.65 -61.63
N GLY A 60 39.05 -23.89 -61.30
CA GLY A 60 38.08 -24.17 -60.26
C GLY A 60 38.54 -23.74 -58.88
N VAL A 61 39.81 -24.01 -58.52
CA VAL A 61 40.42 -23.58 -57.27
C VAL A 61 40.57 -22.06 -57.19
N LEU A 62 40.92 -21.39 -58.31
CA LEU A 62 40.97 -19.93 -58.36
C LEU A 62 39.60 -19.25 -58.24
N VAL A 63 38.53 -19.85 -58.81
CA VAL A 63 37.18 -19.35 -58.66
C VAL A 63 36.67 -19.56 -57.24
N VAL A 64 36.95 -20.72 -56.62
CA VAL A 64 36.60 -20.95 -55.21
C VAL A 64 37.43 -20.05 -54.27
N ALA A 65 38.72 -19.86 -54.50
CA ALA A 65 39.58 -18.95 -53.74
C ALA A 65 39.13 -17.48 -53.91
N GLY A 66 38.79 -17.08 -55.15
CA GLY A 66 38.26 -15.75 -55.44
C GLY A 66 36.85 -15.53 -54.82
N GLY A 67 36.00 -16.58 -54.82
CA GLY A 67 34.73 -16.58 -54.13
C GLY A 67 34.88 -16.43 -52.60
N ILE A 68 35.81 -17.20 -52.00
CA ILE A 68 36.11 -17.08 -50.55
C ILE A 68 36.70 -15.71 -50.26
N TRP A 69 37.61 -15.18 -51.07
CA TRP A 69 38.18 -13.84 -50.89
C TRP A 69 37.09 -12.75 -51.05
N PHE A 70 36.19 -12.86 -52.00
CA PHE A 70 35.05 -11.94 -52.17
C PHE A 70 34.02 -12.00 -51.02
N PHE A 71 33.87 -13.19 -50.41
CA PHE A 71 32.96 -13.35 -49.24
C PHE A 71 33.65 -12.98 -47.93
N THR A 72 34.98 -13.02 -47.80
CA THR A 72 35.69 -12.65 -46.57
C THR A 72 35.94 -11.15 -46.46
N ASP A 73 35.81 -10.38 -47.56
CA ASP A 73 35.97 -8.92 -47.53
C ASP A 73 34.74 -8.15 -47.04
N LYS A 74 33.65 -8.89 -46.71
CA LYS A 74 32.53 -8.36 -45.93
C LYS A 74 32.73 -8.57 -44.43
N THR A 75 33.89 -8.27 -43.88
CA THR A 75 34.03 -7.95 -42.46
C THR A 75 33.31 -6.64 -42.23
N SER A 76 32.03 -6.74 -41.91
CA SER A 76 31.25 -5.61 -41.41
C SER A 76 32.01 -5.11 -40.15
N LYS A 77 32.73 -4.01 -40.31
CA LYS A 77 33.24 -3.22 -39.19
C LYS A 77 32.07 -2.93 -38.31
N GLY A 78 31.99 -3.54 -37.13
CA GLY A 78 31.05 -3.16 -36.08
C GLY A 78 31.21 -1.66 -35.88
N GLY A 79 30.31 -0.91 -36.51
CA GLY A 79 30.39 0.55 -36.49
C GLY A 79 29.80 1.03 -35.18
N ILE A 80 30.57 1.79 -34.43
CA ILE A 80 30.02 2.57 -33.33
C ILE A 80 29.14 3.63 -33.96
N ARG A 81 27.93 3.79 -33.41
CA ARG A 81 26.96 4.83 -33.83
C ARG A 81 26.68 5.74 -32.66
N LEU A 82 26.57 7.03 -32.97
CA LEU A 82 26.09 8.00 -32.01
C LEU A 82 24.56 7.89 -31.91
N GLU A 83 24.07 7.44 -30.77
CA GLU A 83 22.63 7.48 -30.44
C GLU A 83 22.23 8.92 -30.19
N THR A 84 21.19 9.37 -30.88
CA THR A 84 20.65 10.73 -30.72
C THR A 84 19.17 10.68 -30.36
N ALA A 85 18.72 11.60 -29.51
CA ALA A 85 17.31 11.80 -29.20
C ALA A 85 16.89 13.22 -29.56
N LYS A 86 15.67 13.36 -30.08
CA LYS A 86 15.08 14.67 -30.32
C LYS A 86 14.41 15.21 -29.07
N VAL A 87 14.63 16.48 -28.79
CA VAL A 87 13.92 17.20 -27.76
C VAL A 87 12.45 17.27 -28.13
N GLY A 88 11.61 16.69 -27.33
CA GLY A 88 10.17 16.68 -27.53
C GLY A 88 9.44 17.20 -26.30
N ARG A 89 8.13 17.43 -26.47
CA ARG A 89 7.26 17.75 -25.34
C ARG A 89 6.55 16.49 -24.89
N SER A 90 6.57 16.24 -23.59
CA SER A 90 5.79 15.17 -22.96
C SER A 90 5.29 15.60 -21.58
N SER A 91 4.42 14.82 -21.00
CA SER A 91 4.05 14.97 -19.60
C SER A 91 5.09 14.29 -18.70
N ILE A 92 5.37 14.93 -17.59
CA ILE A 92 6.19 14.38 -16.50
C ILE A 92 5.31 14.25 -15.27
N SER A 93 5.29 13.04 -14.70
CA SER A 93 4.61 12.77 -13.44
C SER A 93 5.56 12.05 -12.48
N ASN A 94 5.60 12.50 -11.25
CA ASN A 94 6.20 11.75 -10.16
C ASN A 94 5.09 11.16 -9.31
N THR A 95 5.25 9.91 -8.94
CA THR A 95 4.25 9.17 -8.18
C THR A 95 4.88 8.53 -6.95
N VAL A 96 4.13 8.51 -5.88
CA VAL A 96 4.40 7.72 -4.68
C VAL A 96 3.38 6.59 -4.65
N THR A 97 3.84 5.38 -4.42
CA THR A 97 2.97 4.20 -4.30
C THR A 97 2.88 3.77 -2.85
N ALA A 98 1.67 3.44 -2.41
CA ALA A 98 1.41 2.98 -1.06
C ALA A 98 0.33 1.90 -1.07
N THR A 99 0.25 1.13 0.01
CA THR A 99 -0.86 0.22 0.25
C THR A 99 -1.73 0.79 1.35
N GLY A 100 -3.03 0.55 1.27
CA GLY A 100 -3.95 1.05 2.29
C GLY A 100 -5.19 0.18 2.42
N THR A 101 -6.07 0.59 3.32
CA THR A 101 -7.37 -0.03 3.56
C THR A 101 -8.50 0.91 3.21
N VAL A 102 -9.57 0.35 2.65
CA VAL A 102 -10.80 1.09 2.36
C VAL A 102 -11.67 1.09 3.60
N GLU A 103 -12.07 2.27 4.07
CA GLU A 103 -12.89 2.45 5.26
C GLU A 103 -14.03 3.44 5.02
N PRO A 104 -15.14 3.34 5.75
CA PRO A 104 -16.17 4.37 5.72
C PRO A 104 -15.64 5.66 6.36
N VAL A 105 -16.12 6.82 5.89
CA VAL A 105 -15.73 8.12 6.47
C VAL A 105 -16.20 8.26 7.92
N THR A 106 -17.36 7.68 8.24
CA THR A 106 -17.91 7.67 9.60
C THR A 106 -18.27 6.25 9.99
N GLU A 107 -17.58 5.77 11.01
CA GLU A 107 -17.78 4.46 11.62
C GLU A 107 -18.00 4.64 13.12
N VAL A 108 -18.96 3.92 13.69
CA VAL A 108 -19.23 3.96 15.13
C VAL A 108 -19.25 2.54 15.69
N GLU A 109 -18.44 2.33 16.70
CA GLU A 109 -18.45 1.10 17.48
C GLU A 109 -19.50 1.16 18.57
N VAL A 110 -20.37 0.18 18.59
CA VAL A 110 -21.44 0.04 19.58
C VAL A 110 -21.06 -1.06 20.56
N GLY A 111 -20.95 -0.70 21.82
CA GLY A 111 -20.63 -1.63 22.92
C GLY A 111 -21.64 -1.57 24.05
N THR A 112 -21.34 -2.27 25.13
CA THR A 112 -22.15 -2.26 26.35
C THR A 112 -21.30 -1.89 27.56
N GLN A 113 -21.93 -1.22 28.54
CA GLN A 113 -21.32 -0.87 29.83
C GLN A 113 -21.72 -1.83 30.97
N VAL A 114 -22.56 -2.83 30.69
CA VAL A 114 -22.97 -3.85 31.64
C VAL A 114 -22.52 -5.23 31.20
N SER A 115 -22.19 -6.08 32.17
CA SER A 115 -21.86 -7.47 31.93
C SER A 115 -23.09 -8.35 31.95
N GLY A 116 -23.19 -9.30 31.05
CA GLY A 116 -24.31 -10.22 30.97
C GLY A 116 -24.22 -11.17 29.79
N ILE A 117 -25.30 -11.90 29.53
CA ILE A 117 -25.43 -12.80 28.39
C ILE A 117 -26.26 -12.08 27.32
N ILE A 118 -25.87 -12.20 26.06
CA ILE A 118 -26.69 -11.75 24.93
C ILE A 118 -27.89 -12.68 24.81
N ASP A 119 -29.10 -12.15 25.02
CA ASP A 119 -30.35 -12.90 24.91
C ASP A 119 -30.77 -13.02 23.45
N LYS A 120 -30.85 -11.89 22.73
CA LYS A 120 -31.30 -11.83 21.34
C LYS A 120 -30.53 -10.81 20.52
N LEU A 121 -30.37 -11.15 19.25
CA LEU A 121 -29.84 -10.26 18.21
C LEU A 121 -30.96 -9.92 17.24
N TYR A 122 -31.09 -8.64 16.90
CA TYR A 122 -32.13 -8.11 16.00
C TYR A 122 -31.53 -7.53 14.70
N ALA A 123 -30.21 -7.43 14.62
CA ALA A 123 -29.49 -6.99 13.43
C ALA A 123 -28.34 -7.94 13.14
N ASP A 124 -28.10 -8.18 11.86
CA ASP A 124 -27.01 -9.02 11.37
C ASP A 124 -26.13 -8.24 10.38
N TYR A 125 -25.08 -8.88 9.84
CA TYR A 125 -24.19 -8.30 8.85
C TYR A 125 -24.95 -7.74 7.64
N ASN A 126 -24.58 -6.55 7.20
CA ASN A 126 -25.16 -5.78 6.09
C ASN A 126 -26.61 -5.31 6.29
N ASP A 127 -27.18 -5.43 7.49
CA ASP A 127 -28.49 -4.88 7.78
C ASP A 127 -28.43 -3.35 7.88
N VAL A 128 -29.45 -2.72 7.32
CA VAL A 128 -29.66 -1.27 7.44
C VAL A 128 -30.38 -0.98 8.73
N VAL A 129 -29.78 -0.18 9.59
CA VAL A 129 -30.32 0.21 10.90
C VAL A 129 -30.53 1.72 10.99
N LYS A 130 -31.49 2.13 11.80
CA LYS A 130 -31.78 3.54 12.08
C LYS A 130 -31.32 3.91 13.49
N ALA A 131 -31.01 5.18 13.70
CA ALA A 131 -30.72 5.71 15.02
C ALA A 131 -31.85 5.40 16.01
N GLY A 132 -31.49 4.83 17.18
CA GLY A 132 -32.45 4.37 18.19
C GLY A 132 -33.07 3.00 17.91
N GLN A 133 -32.82 2.35 16.79
CA GLN A 133 -33.28 1.01 16.49
C GLN A 133 -32.63 -0.01 17.41
N LEU A 134 -33.40 -0.93 17.99
CA LEU A 134 -32.90 -2.06 18.77
C LEU A 134 -32.12 -3.01 17.89
N ILE A 135 -30.86 -3.27 18.27
CA ILE A 135 -29.96 -4.17 17.53
C ILE A 135 -29.58 -5.43 18.33
N ALA A 136 -29.53 -5.32 19.66
CA ALA A 136 -29.33 -6.47 20.52
C ALA A 136 -29.96 -6.25 21.91
N GLU A 137 -30.27 -7.33 22.61
CA GLU A 137 -30.78 -7.33 23.95
C GLU A 137 -30.01 -8.31 24.81
N MET A 138 -29.63 -7.87 26.01
CA MET A 138 -28.98 -8.73 27.01
C MET A 138 -30.06 -9.32 27.96
N ASP A 139 -29.74 -10.42 28.63
CA ASP A 139 -30.57 -10.96 29.67
C ASP A 139 -30.79 -9.95 30.81
N LYS A 140 -32.05 -9.56 31.00
CA LYS A 140 -32.45 -8.53 31.97
C LYS A 140 -32.98 -9.11 33.27
N VAL A 141 -32.98 -10.44 33.46
CA VAL A 141 -33.61 -11.08 34.64
C VAL A 141 -33.00 -10.54 35.94
N ASN A 142 -31.68 -10.54 36.03
CA ASN A 142 -30.95 -10.05 37.20
C ASN A 142 -31.11 -8.53 37.39
N LEU A 143 -31.04 -7.75 36.30
CA LEU A 143 -31.16 -6.30 36.35
C LEU A 143 -32.56 -5.86 36.74
N LYS A 144 -33.61 -6.57 36.32
CA LYS A 144 -34.99 -6.31 36.73
C LYS A 144 -35.18 -6.66 38.22
N ALA A 145 -34.60 -7.73 38.73
CA ALA A 145 -34.63 -8.05 40.16
C ALA A 145 -33.91 -6.99 41.01
N GLU A 146 -32.77 -6.47 40.54
CA GLU A 146 -32.02 -5.39 41.19
C GLU A 146 -32.86 -4.08 41.19
N LEU A 147 -33.53 -3.77 40.08
CA LEU A 147 -34.41 -2.61 39.98
C LEU A 147 -35.56 -2.74 40.98
N ALA A 148 -36.25 -3.88 41.05
CA ALA A 148 -37.35 -4.10 42.00
C ALA A 148 -36.88 -3.96 43.47
N SER A 149 -35.66 -4.39 43.80
CA SER A 149 -35.06 -4.20 45.11
C SER A 149 -34.79 -2.73 45.40
N ALA A 150 -34.25 -1.96 44.45
CA ALA A 150 -33.97 -0.54 44.58
C ALA A 150 -35.26 0.27 44.70
N GLU A 151 -36.33 -0.09 43.98
CA GLU A 151 -37.66 0.50 44.09
C GLU A 151 -38.27 0.30 45.51
N ALA A 152 -38.15 -0.93 46.04
CA ALA A 152 -38.65 -1.23 47.37
C ALA A 152 -37.90 -0.44 48.44
N GLN A 153 -36.56 -0.31 48.30
CA GLN A 153 -35.73 0.48 49.21
C GLN A 153 -36.07 1.98 49.16
N LEU A 154 -36.28 2.51 47.93
CA LEU A 154 -36.70 3.90 47.73
C LEU A 154 -38.10 4.14 48.38
N ALA A 155 -39.05 3.22 48.16
CA ALA A 155 -40.37 3.32 48.76
C ALA A 155 -40.33 3.35 50.32
N SER A 156 -39.45 2.50 50.90
CA SER A 156 -39.25 2.47 52.35
C SER A 156 -38.65 3.79 52.88
N SER A 157 -37.60 4.29 52.27
CA SER A 157 -36.96 5.56 52.67
C SER A 157 -37.88 6.77 52.43
N LYS A 158 -38.70 6.75 51.39
CA LYS A 158 -39.71 7.77 51.12
C LYS A 158 -40.75 7.80 52.23
N SER A 159 -41.23 6.65 52.67
CA SER A 159 -42.21 6.58 53.76
C SER A 159 -41.63 7.12 55.08
N GLU A 160 -40.38 6.79 55.39
CA GLU A 160 -39.71 7.33 56.59
C GLU A 160 -39.50 8.84 56.48
N PHE A 161 -39.07 9.34 55.32
CA PHE A 161 -38.90 10.78 55.05
C PHE A 161 -40.21 11.53 55.23
N GLU A 162 -41.32 11.03 54.65
CA GLU A 162 -42.65 11.64 54.79
C GLU A 162 -43.13 11.65 56.26
N TYR A 163 -42.86 10.57 57.01
CA TYR A 163 -43.17 10.52 58.44
C TYR A 163 -42.38 11.56 59.22
N GLN A 164 -41.07 11.63 59.04
CA GLN A 164 -40.20 12.59 59.74
C GLN A 164 -40.49 14.03 59.31
N GLN A 165 -40.84 14.28 58.07
CA GLN A 165 -41.28 15.60 57.59
C GLN A 165 -42.54 16.09 58.31
N LYS A 166 -43.55 15.22 58.47
CA LYS A 166 -44.77 15.56 59.21
C LYS A 166 -44.49 15.78 60.69
N ASN A 167 -43.58 14.99 61.26
CA ASN A 167 -43.17 15.11 62.65
C ASN A 167 -42.42 16.42 62.92
N TYR A 168 -41.42 16.74 62.07
CA TYR A 168 -40.70 17.99 62.08
C TYR A 168 -41.64 19.22 61.95
N ALA A 169 -42.55 19.20 60.99
CA ALA A 169 -43.52 20.28 60.78
C ALA A 169 -44.40 20.52 62.03
N ARG A 170 -44.81 19.43 62.67
CA ARG A 170 -45.60 19.51 63.93
C ARG A 170 -44.77 20.10 65.08
N ASN A 171 -43.54 19.56 65.27
CA ASN A 171 -42.63 20.00 66.33
C ASN A 171 -42.20 21.46 66.13
N LYS A 172 -42.00 21.91 64.91
CA LYS A 172 -41.71 23.31 64.59
C LYS A 172 -42.81 24.25 65.10
N ILE A 173 -44.10 23.92 64.89
CA ILE A 173 -45.22 24.73 65.36
C ILE A 173 -45.30 24.71 66.89
N LEU A 174 -45.01 23.58 67.56
CA LEU A 174 -44.99 23.48 69.02
C LEU A 174 -43.82 24.27 69.62
N PHE A 175 -42.66 24.26 69.00
CA PHE A 175 -41.50 25.04 69.40
C PHE A 175 -41.74 26.53 69.30
N GLU A 176 -42.31 27.01 68.20
CA GLU A 176 -42.69 28.41 68.06
C GLU A 176 -43.65 28.89 69.14
N LYS A 177 -44.53 27.96 69.63
CA LYS A 177 -45.43 28.20 70.74
C LYS A 177 -44.78 27.93 72.11
N LYS A 178 -43.50 27.61 72.21
CA LYS A 178 -42.74 27.28 73.44
C LYS A 178 -43.32 26.09 74.21
N LEU A 179 -43.88 25.08 73.50
CA LEU A 179 -44.50 23.91 74.12
C LEU A 179 -43.58 22.70 74.20
N ILE A 180 -42.43 22.72 73.54
CA ILE A 180 -41.39 21.70 73.65
C ILE A 180 -40.03 22.27 73.89
N SER A 181 -39.04 21.44 74.33
CA SER A 181 -37.67 21.87 74.65
C SER A 181 -36.85 22.09 73.36
N ASP A 182 -35.75 22.85 73.44
CA ASP A 182 -34.79 23.05 72.35
C ASP A 182 -34.21 21.72 71.90
N SER A 183 -33.86 20.82 72.84
CA SER A 183 -33.33 19.48 72.56
C SER A 183 -34.33 18.59 71.75
N ASP A 184 -35.64 18.68 72.03
CA ASP A 184 -36.65 17.93 71.30
C ASP A 184 -36.81 18.44 69.84
N TYR A 185 -36.73 19.76 69.67
CA TYR A 185 -36.76 20.39 68.35
C TYR A 185 -35.52 20.04 67.53
N GLU A 186 -34.30 20.14 68.11
CA GLU A 186 -33.03 19.76 67.48
C GLU A 186 -33.03 18.28 67.07
N THR A 187 -33.53 17.37 67.94
CA THR A 187 -33.68 15.95 67.64
C THR A 187 -34.61 15.71 66.44
N SER A 188 -35.74 16.43 66.39
CA SER A 188 -36.71 16.34 65.29
C SER A 188 -36.09 16.84 63.97
N THR A 189 -35.32 17.94 64.03
CA THR A 189 -34.63 18.50 62.87
C THR A 189 -33.57 17.51 62.34
N TYR A 190 -32.75 16.96 63.23
CA TYR A 190 -31.76 15.95 62.89
C TYR A 190 -32.39 14.71 62.20
N ASN A 191 -33.50 14.17 62.81
CA ASN A 191 -34.20 13.01 62.24
C ASN A 191 -34.76 13.29 60.84
N TYR A 192 -35.31 14.50 60.64
CA TYR A 192 -35.83 14.94 59.34
C TYR A 192 -34.69 15.01 58.29
N GLU A 193 -33.59 15.68 58.63
CA GLU A 193 -32.45 15.83 57.72
C GLU A 193 -31.81 14.48 57.42
N LYS A 194 -31.68 13.58 58.39
CA LYS A 194 -31.20 12.22 58.20
C LYS A 194 -32.09 11.40 57.27
N ALA A 195 -33.41 11.46 57.50
CA ALA A 195 -34.38 10.75 56.64
C ALA A 195 -34.37 11.31 55.20
N LYS A 196 -34.25 12.64 55.05
CA LYS A 196 -34.12 13.31 53.78
C LYS A 196 -32.87 12.83 53.01
N ALA A 197 -31.71 12.83 53.65
CA ALA A 197 -30.46 12.36 53.06
C ALA A 197 -30.53 10.88 52.64
N ALA A 198 -31.17 10.02 53.43
CA ALA A 198 -31.39 8.62 53.11
C ALA A 198 -32.31 8.42 51.88
N TYR A 199 -33.37 9.24 51.79
CA TYR A 199 -34.25 9.24 50.61
C TYR A 199 -33.52 9.67 49.34
N GLU A 200 -32.76 10.77 49.39
CA GLU A 200 -31.97 11.27 48.26
C GLU A 200 -30.89 10.26 47.83
N GLN A 201 -30.22 9.58 48.78
CA GLN A 201 -29.28 8.52 48.50
C GLN A 201 -29.92 7.35 47.75
N ASN A 202 -31.09 6.85 48.19
CA ASN A 202 -31.80 5.75 47.55
C ASN A 202 -32.36 6.16 46.17
N GLN A 203 -32.75 7.43 46.01
CA GLN A 203 -33.17 7.97 44.72
C GLN A 203 -31.98 7.94 43.71
N ALA A 204 -30.79 8.34 44.10
CA ALA A 204 -29.61 8.28 43.29
C ALA A 204 -29.23 6.82 42.94
N ALA A 205 -29.35 5.90 43.91
CA ALA A 205 -29.11 4.47 43.68
C ALA A 205 -30.10 3.87 42.65
N MET A 206 -31.38 4.24 42.74
CA MET A 206 -32.39 3.80 41.77
C MET A 206 -32.08 4.30 40.34
N VAL A 207 -31.63 5.55 40.18
CA VAL A 207 -31.26 6.11 38.89
C VAL A 207 -30.12 5.29 38.28
N LYS A 208 -29.11 4.89 39.08
CA LYS A 208 -27.98 4.04 38.62
C LYS A 208 -28.48 2.68 38.13
N VAL A 209 -29.34 2.01 38.89
CA VAL A 209 -29.84 0.69 38.51
C VAL A 209 -30.71 0.76 37.26
N ASN A 210 -31.54 1.80 37.13
CA ASN A 210 -32.33 2.00 35.91
C ASN A 210 -31.44 2.24 34.69
N ARG A 211 -30.35 2.99 34.83
CA ARG A 211 -29.40 3.21 33.75
C ARG A 211 -28.71 1.90 33.32
N ASN A 212 -28.37 1.03 34.25
CA ASN A 212 -27.82 -0.30 33.94
C ASN A 212 -28.84 -1.14 33.14
N LEU A 213 -30.11 -1.05 33.47
CA LEU A 213 -31.15 -1.74 32.70
C LEU A 213 -31.31 -1.16 31.27
N GLU A 214 -31.16 0.15 31.10
CA GLU A 214 -31.13 0.80 29.78
C GLU A 214 -29.93 0.29 28.95
N TYR A 215 -28.75 0.21 29.52
CA TYR A 215 -27.54 -0.31 28.85
C TYR A 215 -27.62 -1.77 28.42
N ALA A 216 -28.54 -2.56 29.04
CA ALA A 216 -28.81 -3.92 28.61
C ALA A 216 -29.68 -3.98 27.31
N THR A 217 -30.16 -2.82 26.84
CA THR A 217 -30.87 -2.68 25.57
C THR A 217 -29.98 -1.92 24.60
N ILE A 218 -29.38 -2.63 23.66
CA ILE A 218 -28.35 -2.09 22.77
C ILE A 218 -29.08 -1.55 21.53
N THR A 219 -28.93 -0.25 21.27
CA THR A 219 -29.54 0.44 20.14
C THR A 219 -28.47 1.08 19.26
N SER A 220 -28.77 1.21 17.97
CA SER A 220 -27.88 1.94 17.06
C SER A 220 -27.84 3.43 17.40
N PRO A 221 -26.64 4.04 17.54
CA PRO A 221 -26.53 5.48 17.79
C PRO A 221 -26.73 6.33 16.53
N ILE A 222 -26.58 5.73 15.33
CA ILE A 222 -26.65 6.40 14.02
C ILE A 222 -27.50 5.63 13.03
N ASP A 223 -27.93 6.30 11.97
CA ASP A 223 -28.44 5.63 10.77
C ASP A 223 -27.26 5.06 9.99
N GLY A 224 -27.36 3.82 9.50
CA GLY A 224 -26.26 3.23 8.77
C GLY A 224 -26.41 1.74 8.47
N VAL A 225 -25.32 1.10 8.14
CA VAL A 225 -25.21 -0.33 7.81
C VAL A 225 -24.31 -1.02 8.79
N VAL A 226 -24.69 -2.18 9.30
CA VAL A 226 -23.85 -3.01 10.18
C VAL A 226 -22.74 -3.64 9.35
N ILE A 227 -21.48 -3.26 9.60
CA ILE A 227 -20.32 -3.80 8.91
C ILE A 227 -19.65 -4.95 9.68
N ASN A 228 -19.81 -4.97 11.00
CA ASN A 228 -19.28 -6.03 11.84
C ASN A 228 -20.20 -6.34 13.01
N ARG A 229 -20.30 -7.62 13.35
CA ARG A 229 -20.98 -8.16 14.53
C ARG A 229 -20.01 -9.06 15.27
N ALA A 230 -19.54 -8.61 16.43
CA ALA A 230 -18.51 -9.31 17.20
C ALA A 230 -19.08 -10.26 18.28
N VAL A 231 -20.41 -10.44 18.34
CA VAL A 231 -21.08 -11.24 19.37
C VAL A 231 -22.14 -12.16 18.79
N GLU A 232 -22.43 -13.25 19.53
CA GLU A 232 -23.43 -14.26 19.20
C GLU A 232 -24.51 -14.35 20.29
N GLU A 233 -25.71 -14.87 19.95
CA GLU A 233 -26.73 -15.17 20.93
C GLU A 233 -26.23 -16.23 21.94
N GLY A 234 -26.48 -16.01 23.20
CA GLY A 234 -25.98 -16.85 24.31
C GLY A 234 -24.53 -16.55 24.73
N GLN A 235 -23.82 -15.66 24.06
CA GLN A 235 -22.45 -15.28 24.42
C GLN A 235 -22.46 -14.41 25.69
N THR A 236 -21.53 -14.72 26.61
CA THR A 236 -21.30 -13.88 27.79
C THR A 236 -20.34 -12.74 27.46
N VAL A 237 -20.77 -11.52 27.72
CA VAL A 237 -20.00 -10.30 27.54
C VAL A 237 -19.66 -9.75 28.94
N ALA A 238 -18.38 -9.42 29.15
CA ALA A 238 -17.92 -8.81 30.39
C ALA A 238 -17.47 -7.36 30.12
N ALA A 239 -18.19 -6.38 30.63
CA ALA A 239 -17.78 -4.98 30.64
C ALA A 239 -16.81 -4.77 31.82
N GLY A 240 -15.52 -4.69 31.51
CA GLY A 240 -14.44 -4.52 32.50
C GLY A 240 -13.74 -3.18 32.34
N PHE A 241 -12.41 -3.23 32.17
CA PHE A 241 -11.58 -2.03 31.95
C PHE A 241 -11.76 -1.44 30.56
N GLU A 242 -12.12 -2.26 29.58
CA GLU A 242 -12.41 -1.85 28.20
C GLU A 242 -13.86 -2.19 27.86
N THR A 243 -14.51 -1.32 27.12
CA THR A 243 -15.86 -1.57 26.60
C THR A 243 -15.76 -2.53 25.41
N PRO A 244 -16.32 -3.74 25.49
CA PRO A 244 -16.25 -4.65 24.36
C PRO A 244 -17.14 -4.14 23.22
N THR A 245 -16.56 -4.10 22.00
CA THR A 245 -17.31 -3.77 20.79
C THR A 245 -18.24 -4.94 20.44
N LEU A 246 -19.53 -4.67 20.28
CA LEU A 246 -20.54 -5.66 19.91
C LEU A 246 -20.88 -5.54 18.42
N PHE A 247 -21.06 -4.33 17.93
CA PHE A 247 -21.32 -4.02 16.53
C PHE A 247 -20.48 -2.85 16.06
N THR A 248 -20.19 -2.84 14.77
CA THR A 248 -19.60 -1.71 14.08
C THR A 248 -20.56 -1.25 12.98
N ILE A 249 -20.95 0.01 13.00
CA ILE A 249 -21.96 0.57 12.10
C ILE A 249 -21.32 1.70 11.29
N ALA A 250 -21.41 1.59 9.96
CA ALA A 250 -21.00 2.64 9.02
C ALA A 250 -22.20 3.53 8.68
N ALA A 251 -22.01 4.85 8.74
CA ALA A 251 -23.10 5.79 8.47
C ALA A 251 -23.52 5.79 6.99
N ASP A 252 -22.56 5.85 6.08
CA ASP A 252 -22.79 5.94 4.64
C ASP A 252 -21.67 5.22 3.88
N LEU A 253 -22.05 4.18 3.14
CA LEU A 253 -21.12 3.42 2.31
C LEU A 253 -20.91 4.05 0.92
N THR A 254 -21.62 5.10 0.56
CA THR A 254 -21.42 5.83 -0.71
C THR A 254 -20.20 6.75 -0.64
N LYS A 255 -19.80 7.14 0.56
CA LYS A 255 -18.61 7.96 0.83
C LYS A 255 -17.63 7.16 1.66
N MET A 256 -16.60 6.72 0.97
CA MET A 256 -15.52 5.95 1.57
C MET A 256 -14.24 6.79 1.63
N GLN A 257 -13.28 6.31 2.36
CA GLN A 257 -11.92 6.82 2.38
C GLN A 257 -10.95 5.65 2.26
N VAL A 258 -9.77 5.91 1.72
CA VAL A 258 -8.65 4.98 1.75
C VAL A 258 -7.63 5.54 2.71
N ILE A 259 -7.26 4.77 3.72
CA ILE A 259 -6.15 5.09 4.62
C ILE A 259 -4.94 4.35 4.08
N ALA A 260 -4.01 5.08 3.49
CA ALA A 260 -2.82 4.55 2.86
C ALA A 260 -1.57 4.80 3.73
N ASP A 261 -0.77 3.75 3.92
CA ASP A 261 0.49 3.80 4.66
C ASP A 261 1.63 4.20 3.74
N VAL A 262 2.11 5.43 3.87
CA VAL A 262 3.21 6.00 3.09
C VAL A 262 4.49 6.01 3.92
N ASP A 263 5.60 5.58 3.31
CA ASP A 263 6.92 5.58 3.94
C ASP A 263 7.39 7.01 4.27
N GLU A 264 8.14 7.18 5.38
CA GLU A 264 8.74 8.46 5.79
C GLU A 264 9.61 9.06 4.68
N ALA A 265 10.28 8.25 3.87
CA ALA A 265 11.12 8.72 2.78
C ALA A 265 10.34 9.44 1.67
N ASP A 266 9.08 9.10 1.47
CA ASP A 266 8.24 9.58 0.38
C ASP A 266 7.24 10.66 0.81
N ILE A 267 6.89 10.71 2.11
CA ILE A 267 5.86 11.62 2.63
C ILE A 267 6.19 13.10 2.41
N GLY A 268 7.49 13.45 2.35
CA GLY A 268 7.93 14.83 2.12
C GLY A 268 7.46 15.45 0.79
N ASN A 269 7.01 14.62 -0.16
CA ASN A 269 6.50 15.05 -1.46
C ASN A 269 4.98 14.99 -1.56
N VAL A 270 4.29 14.47 -0.53
CA VAL A 270 2.84 14.33 -0.52
C VAL A 270 2.21 15.56 0.13
N GLU A 271 1.22 16.14 -0.56
CA GLU A 271 0.50 17.34 -0.11
C GLU A 271 -1.01 17.12 -0.23
N ASN A 272 -1.77 17.83 0.62
CA ASN A 272 -3.23 17.81 0.55
C ASN A 272 -3.73 18.34 -0.80
N GLY A 273 -4.74 17.69 -1.36
CA GLY A 273 -5.34 18.05 -2.64
C GLY A 273 -4.70 17.42 -3.86
N GLN A 274 -3.61 16.64 -3.71
CA GLN A 274 -3.02 15.89 -4.81
C GLN A 274 -3.98 14.81 -5.32
N ARG A 275 -3.96 14.59 -6.63
CA ARG A 275 -4.74 13.54 -7.29
C ARG A 275 -4.18 12.17 -6.93
N VAL A 276 -5.07 11.25 -6.70
CA VAL A 276 -4.75 9.85 -6.38
C VAL A 276 -5.53 8.94 -7.30
N SER A 277 -4.89 7.90 -7.80
CA SER A 277 -5.56 6.77 -8.40
C SER A 277 -5.28 5.51 -7.56
N PHE A 278 -6.28 4.68 -7.39
CA PHE A 278 -6.10 3.43 -6.66
C PHE A 278 -6.90 2.30 -7.28
N THR A 279 -6.44 1.10 -7.04
CA THR A 279 -7.12 -0.14 -7.41
C THR A 279 -7.32 -0.97 -6.15
N VAL A 280 -8.37 -1.75 -6.09
CA VAL A 280 -8.60 -2.69 -5.00
C VAL A 280 -8.40 -4.11 -5.49
N ASP A 281 -7.89 -5.00 -4.63
CA ASP A 281 -7.57 -6.38 -5.03
C ASP A 281 -8.79 -7.16 -5.53
N ALA A 282 -9.99 -6.78 -5.06
CA ALA A 282 -11.24 -7.37 -5.53
C ALA A 282 -11.60 -6.97 -6.98
N TYR A 283 -11.12 -5.82 -7.47
CA TYR A 283 -11.41 -5.27 -8.80
C TYR A 283 -10.12 -4.70 -9.43
N PRO A 284 -9.18 -5.56 -9.86
CA PRO A 284 -7.85 -5.12 -10.31
C PRO A 284 -7.88 -4.33 -11.62
N ASN A 285 -8.97 -4.43 -12.40
CA ASN A 285 -9.13 -3.72 -13.66
C ASN A 285 -9.90 -2.39 -13.53
N ASP A 286 -10.54 -2.16 -12.40
CA ASP A 286 -11.28 -0.92 -12.14
C ASP A 286 -10.33 0.07 -11.42
N VAL A 287 -10.09 1.22 -12.04
CA VAL A 287 -9.31 2.29 -11.45
C VAL A 287 -10.26 3.29 -10.81
N PHE A 288 -10.07 3.52 -9.53
CA PHE A 288 -10.80 4.53 -8.77
C PHE A 288 -9.96 5.78 -8.63
N GLU A 289 -10.60 6.93 -8.61
CA GLU A 289 -9.95 8.21 -8.43
C GLU A 289 -10.32 8.81 -7.07
N GLY A 290 -9.37 9.54 -6.50
CA GLY A 290 -9.54 10.22 -5.23
C GLY A 290 -8.59 11.41 -5.11
N THR A 291 -8.68 12.07 -3.97
CA THR A 291 -7.78 13.19 -3.63
C THR A 291 -7.28 13.02 -2.20
N VAL A 292 -6.04 13.43 -1.96
CA VAL A 292 -5.47 13.47 -0.61
C VAL A 292 -6.23 14.50 0.22
N MET A 293 -6.90 14.06 1.28
CA MET A 293 -7.65 14.92 2.19
C MET A 293 -6.80 15.37 3.37
N GLN A 294 -6.06 14.45 3.98
CA GLN A 294 -5.32 14.70 5.20
C GLN A 294 -4.14 13.73 5.30
N ILE A 295 -3.04 14.23 5.88
CA ILE A 295 -1.87 13.44 6.24
C ILE A 295 -1.80 13.40 7.77
N ARG A 296 -1.67 12.21 8.35
CA ARG A 296 -1.56 11.98 9.80
C ARG A 296 -0.25 11.27 10.09
N PRO A 297 0.38 11.50 11.26
CA PRO A 297 1.40 10.58 11.74
C PRO A 297 0.78 9.20 11.88
N GLY A 298 1.42 8.17 11.34
CA GLY A 298 0.97 6.80 11.54
C GLY A 298 1.14 6.37 12.99
N ASP A 299 0.21 5.58 13.48
CA ASP A 299 0.36 4.98 14.80
C ASP A 299 1.51 3.97 14.74
N SER A 300 2.63 4.32 15.39
CA SER A 300 3.77 3.42 15.56
C SER A 300 3.49 2.29 16.57
N GLU A 301 2.23 1.99 16.82
CA GLU A 301 1.82 0.82 17.59
C GLU A 301 1.85 -0.45 16.73
N SER A 302 3.06 -0.90 16.38
CA SER A 302 3.23 -2.31 16.14
C SER A 302 3.03 -3.05 17.46
N THR A 303 1.80 -3.38 17.77
CA THR A 303 1.44 -4.34 18.81
C THR A 303 1.97 -5.72 18.43
N SER A 304 3.26 -5.91 18.50
CA SER A 304 3.83 -7.24 18.57
C SER A 304 3.95 -7.61 20.05
N SER A 305 2.87 -8.14 20.59
CA SER A 305 2.95 -9.00 21.77
C SER A 305 4.01 -10.09 21.55
N SER A 306 5.02 -10.08 22.44
CA SER A 306 5.93 -11.17 22.75
C SER A 306 6.78 -11.76 21.63
N SER A 307 7.96 -11.17 21.39
CA SER A 307 9.25 -11.88 21.56
C SER A 307 10.39 -10.92 21.19
N SER A 308 11.37 -10.85 22.07
CA SER A 308 12.61 -10.10 21.99
C SER A 308 13.40 -10.41 20.71
N THR A 309 13.20 -9.65 19.66
CA THR A 309 14.13 -9.52 18.55
C THR A 309 13.92 -8.10 18.01
N SER A 310 14.98 -7.31 17.99
CA SER A 310 15.01 -5.93 17.52
C SER A 310 14.43 -5.81 16.11
N THR A 311 13.16 -5.48 16.01
CA THR A 311 12.51 -5.13 14.76
C THR A 311 12.71 -3.63 14.57
N SER A 312 13.38 -3.24 13.50
CA SER A 312 13.42 -1.83 13.09
C SER A 312 11.98 -1.39 12.84
N THR A 313 11.51 -0.46 13.66
CA THR A 313 10.21 0.18 13.50
C THR A 313 10.29 1.02 12.23
N VAL A 314 9.62 0.61 11.17
CA VAL A 314 9.45 1.45 9.98
C VAL A 314 8.43 2.50 10.36
N VAL A 315 8.81 3.77 10.28
CA VAL A 315 7.89 4.89 10.51
C VAL A 315 7.08 5.09 9.23
N THR A 316 5.79 4.94 9.33
CA THR A 316 4.84 5.21 8.23
C THR A 316 3.95 6.39 8.59
N TYR A 317 3.39 7.03 7.57
CA TYR A 317 2.42 8.10 7.70
C TYR A 317 1.11 7.65 7.04
N GLU A 318 0.00 7.87 7.74
CA GLU A 318 -1.32 7.62 7.21
C GLU A 318 -1.79 8.77 6.32
N VAL A 319 -2.01 8.47 5.07
CA VAL A 319 -2.59 9.41 4.10
C VAL A 319 -4.04 9.06 3.87
N VAL A 320 -4.93 9.95 4.29
CA VAL A 320 -6.38 9.80 4.11
C VAL A 320 -6.76 10.33 2.73
N ILE A 321 -7.37 9.48 1.92
CA ILE A 321 -7.74 9.74 0.54
C ILE A 321 -9.25 9.61 0.40
N SER A 322 -9.90 10.56 -0.25
CA SER A 322 -11.32 10.45 -0.57
C SER A 322 -11.58 9.35 -1.61
N ALA A 323 -12.63 8.58 -1.42
CA ALA A 323 -13.03 7.51 -2.33
C ALA A 323 -14.56 7.52 -2.50
N ASP A 324 -15.04 8.08 -3.60
CA ASP A 324 -16.46 8.05 -3.91
C ASP A 324 -16.90 6.65 -4.35
N ASN A 325 -18.00 6.15 -3.80
CA ASN A 325 -18.51 4.79 -4.02
C ASN A 325 -20.00 4.76 -4.38
N PRO A 326 -20.42 5.41 -5.48
CA PRO A 326 -21.84 5.48 -5.86
C PRO A 326 -22.44 4.10 -6.18
N ASP A 327 -21.63 3.19 -6.71
CA ASP A 327 -22.03 1.84 -7.11
C ASP A 327 -21.94 0.81 -5.98
N LEU A 328 -21.52 1.20 -4.78
CA LEU A 328 -21.29 0.32 -3.62
C LEU A 328 -20.32 -0.85 -3.91
N LYS A 329 -19.42 -0.68 -4.89
CA LYS A 329 -18.37 -1.66 -5.22
C LYS A 329 -17.29 -1.71 -4.14
N LEU A 330 -16.92 -0.57 -3.58
CA LEU A 330 -15.96 -0.49 -2.51
C LEU A 330 -16.62 -0.95 -1.21
N LYS A 331 -16.13 -2.04 -0.66
CA LYS A 331 -16.57 -2.57 0.63
C LYS A 331 -15.54 -2.20 1.70
N PRO A 332 -15.99 -2.00 2.95
CA PRO A 332 -15.05 -1.79 4.06
C PRO A 332 -14.02 -2.92 4.18
N ARG A 333 -12.80 -2.55 4.58
CA ARG A 333 -11.65 -3.46 4.78
C ARG A 333 -11.07 -4.10 3.52
N LEU A 334 -11.39 -3.60 2.32
CA LEU A 334 -10.67 -3.99 1.12
C LEU A 334 -9.27 -3.37 1.12
N THR A 335 -8.28 -4.15 0.68
CA THR A 335 -6.94 -3.64 0.45
C THR A 335 -6.91 -2.85 -0.86
N ALA A 336 -6.32 -1.67 -0.81
CA ALA A 336 -6.15 -0.76 -1.95
C ALA A 336 -4.68 -0.56 -2.25
N ASN A 337 -4.32 -0.62 -3.54
CA ASN A 337 -3.02 -0.24 -4.06
C ASN A 337 -3.13 1.19 -4.59
N VAL A 338 -2.47 2.11 -3.92
CA VAL A 338 -2.62 3.55 -4.11
C VAL A 338 -1.43 4.11 -4.87
N THR A 339 -1.70 5.01 -5.81
CA THR A 339 -0.71 5.81 -6.54
C THR A 339 -1.05 7.29 -6.38
N ILE A 340 -0.24 8.02 -5.64
CA ILE A 340 -0.36 9.45 -5.38
C ILE A 340 0.47 10.21 -6.41
N PHE A 341 -0.11 11.14 -7.13
CA PHE A 341 0.58 11.98 -8.10
C PHE A 341 1.15 13.22 -7.39
N THR A 342 2.42 13.16 -7.03
CA THR A 342 3.08 14.23 -6.27
C THR A 342 3.47 15.42 -7.16
N LEU A 343 3.74 15.15 -8.42
CA LEU A 343 4.02 16.17 -9.42
C LEU A 343 3.38 15.74 -10.74
N GLU A 344 2.63 16.63 -11.36
CA GLU A 344 2.07 16.42 -12.68
C GLU A 344 2.26 17.70 -13.50
N ARG A 345 3.02 17.61 -14.59
CA ARG A 345 3.27 18.74 -15.50
C ARG A 345 3.11 18.26 -16.92
N ASP A 346 2.18 18.86 -17.61
CA ASP A 346 1.92 18.55 -19.01
C ASP A 346 2.68 19.48 -19.94
N ASN A 347 2.98 18.96 -21.14
CA ASN A 347 3.55 19.74 -22.23
C ASN A 347 4.88 20.43 -21.91
N VAL A 348 5.75 19.79 -21.11
CA VAL A 348 7.09 20.27 -20.79
C VAL A 348 8.13 19.70 -21.75
N LEU A 349 9.23 20.44 -21.99
CA LEU A 349 10.35 19.95 -22.79
C LEU A 349 11.07 18.86 -22.03
N THR A 350 11.21 17.69 -22.64
CA THR A 350 11.82 16.52 -22.03
C THR A 350 12.97 15.97 -22.85
N VAL A 351 13.96 15.46 -22.14
CA VAL A 351 15.11 14.78 -22.74
C VAL A 351 15.43 13.49 -21.97
N PRO A 352 15.99 12.47 -22.61
CA PRO A 352 16.46 11.30 -21.89
C PRO A 352 17.53 11.65 -20.87
N THR A 353 17.46 11.10 -19.67
CA THR A 353 18.43 11.33 -18.57
C THR A 353 19.85 10.98 -18.99
N LYS A 354 20.03 10.03 -19.91
CA LYS A 354 21.33 9.65 -20.47
C LYS A 354 22.02 10.85 -21.16
N SER A 355 21.29 11.74 -21.83
CA SER A 355 21.88 12.88 -22.55
C SER A 355 22.61 13.86 -21.63
N LEU A 356 22.25 13.94 -20.35
CA LEU A 356 22.93 14.77 -19.34
C LEU A 356 24.21 14.13 -18.79
N ARG A 357 24.38 12.83 -18.99
CA ARG A 357 25.56 12.08 -18.56
C ARG A 357 26.52 11.82 -19.70
N PHE A 358 26.15 12.14 -20.93
CA PHE A 358 26.95 11.91 -22.10
C PHE A 358 28.21 12.79 -22.07
N VAL A 359 29.39 12.17 -22.09
CA VAL A 359 30.68 12.80 -22.21
C VAL A 359 31.29 12.38 -23.56
N PRO A 360 31.51 13.30 -24.51
CA PRO A 360 32.03 12.94 -25.83
C PRO A 360 33.46 12.47 -25.75
N ASP A 361 33.73 11.27 -26.27
CA ASP A 361 35.09 10.83 -26.57
C ASP A 361 35.53 11.43 -27.90
N VAL A 362 36.36 12.47 -27.80
CA VAL A 362 36.84 13.26 -28.95
C VAL A 362 37.51 12.38 -29.98
N GLN A 363 38.33 11.40 -29.56
CA GLN A 363 39.07 10.53 -30.49
C GLN A 363 38.11 9.62 -31.27
N MET A 364 37.14 9.03 -30.58
CA MET A 364 36.19 8.13 -31.19
C MET A 364 35.18 8.88 -32.09
N LEU A 365 34.71 10.04 -31.66
CA LEU A 365 33.79 10.86 -32.45
C LEU A 365 34.46 11.42 -33.71
N THR A 366 35.75 11.79 -33.65
CA THR A 366 36.49 12.22 -34.83
C THR A 366 36.67 11.08 -35.82
N GLN A 367 36.88 9.85 -35.40
CA GLN A 367 36.88 8.66 -36.27
C GLN A 367 35.55 8.40 -36.96
N LEU A 368 34.43 8.81 -36.32
CA LEU A 368 33.09 8.72 -36.86
C LEU A 368 32.73 9.92 -37.76
N GLY A 369 33.64 10.88 -37.95
CA GLY A 369 33.44 12.07 -38.78
C GLY A 369 32.71 13.21 -38.09
N TYR A 370 32.59 13.18 -36.76
CA TYR A 370 32.01 14.27 -35.98
C TYR A 370 33.09 15.24 -35.51
N ILE A 371 32.77 16.52 -35.52
CA ILE A 371 33.59 17.61 -34.98
C ILE A 371 33.03 18.00 -33.61
N VAL A 372 33.82 17.81 -32.56
CA VAL A 372 33.44 18.19 -31.19
C VAL A 372 33.96 19.61 -30.92
N SER A 373 33.04 20.55 -30.68
CA SER A 373 33.42 21.92 -30.33
C SER A 373 34.01 21.98 -28.90
N GLU A 374 35.19 22.59 -28.75
CA GLU A 374 35.82 22.75 -27.45
C GLU A 374 35.32 23.96 -26.64
N ALA A 375 34.55 24.87 -27.29
CA ALA A 375 34.03 26.03 -26.62
C ALA A 375 32.86 25.69 -25.68
N GLY A 376 32.98 26.02 -24.41
CA GLY A 376 31.88 25.86 -23.44
C GLY A 376 31.82 24.53 -22.70
N LYS A 377 32.96 23.85 -22.54
CA LYS A 377 33.04 22.56 -21.80
C LYS A 377 32.74 22.66 -20.29
N GLU A 378 32.71 23.86 -19.74
CA GLU A 378 32.37 24.06 -18.32
C GLU A 378 30.92 24.53 -18.18
N ALA A 379 30.13 23.80 -17.37
CA ALA A 379 28.78 24.21 -17.04
C ALA A 379 28.82 25.37 -16.02
N PRO A 380 28.11 26.47 -16.25
CA PRO A 380 27.89 27.49 -15.24
C PRO A 380 27.26 26.86 -13.97
N ALA A 381 27.51 27.46 -12.80
CA ALA A 381 26.95 26.98 -11.54
C ALA A 381 25.42 26.82 -11.64
N GLY A 382 24.94 25.62 -11.27
CA GLY A 382 23.51 25.29 -11.32
C GLY A 382 22.96 24.84 -12.68
N LYS A 383 23.79 24.80 -13.74
CA LYS A 383 23.39 24.27 -15.06
C LYS A 383 24.09 22.95 -15.36
N ARG A 384 23.49 22.15 -16.23
CA ARG A 384 24.05 20.91 -16.77
C ARG A 384 24.41 21.10 -18.24
N LEU A 385 25.40 20.35 -18.73
CA LEU A 385 25.78 20.36 -20.14
C LEU A 385 25.07 19.23 -20.88
N VAL A 386 24.55 19.57 -22.05
CA VAL A 386 24.09 18.61 -23.06
C VAL A 386 24.79 18.88 -24.38
N TRP A 387 24.91 17.85 -25.22
CA TRP A 387 25.59 17.96 -26.50
C TRP A 387 24.57 17.94 -27.63
N ILE A 388 24.45 19.07 -28.33
CA ILE A 388 23.54 19.22 -29.48
C ILE A 388 24.29 18.81 -30.73
N LYS A 389 23.64 17.96 -31.53
CA LYS A 389 24.11 17.53 -32.83
C LYS A 389 23.53 18.43 -33.91
N ASN A 390 24.41 19.21 -34.59
CA ASN A 390 24.09 19.98 -35.77
C ASN A 390 24.82 19.39 -36.98
N GLY A 391 24.17 18.46 -37.67
CA GLY A 391 24.79 17.71 -38.77
C GLY A 391 25.96 16.84 -38.28
N GLN A 392 27.20 17.23 -38.59
CA GLN A 392 28.45 16.55 -38.12
C GLN A 392 29.12 17.28 -36.96
N GLU A 393 28.57 18.35 -36.45
CA GLU A 393 29.13 19.13 -35.36
C GLU A 393 28.39 18.87 -34.06
N LEU A 394 29.12 18.57 -32.96
CA LEU A 394 28.61 18.47 -31.61
C LEU A 394 29.00 19.71 -30.82
N LYS A 395 27.98 20.46 -30.37
CA LYS A 395 28.15 21.69 -29.58
C LYS A 395 27.64 21.49 -28.16
N PRO A 396 28.41 21.84 -27.14
CA PRO A 396 27.95 21.84 -25.78
C PRO A 396 27.00 23.04 -25.55
N LYS A 397 25.88 22.79 -24.86
CA LYS A 397 24.91 23.81 -24.45
C LYS A 397 24.56 23.63 -23.00
N ALA A 398 24.61 24.72 -22.24
CA ALA A 398 24.23 24.71 -20.84
C ALA A 398 22.70 24.79 -20.70
N VAL A 399 22.12 23.88 -19.95
CA VAL A 399 20.66 23.76 -19.72
C VAL A 399 20.33 23.82 -18.24
N THR A 400 19.16 24.32 -17.91
CA THR A 400 18.60 24.24 -16.57
C THR A 400 17.66 23.06 -16.54
N VAL A 401 17.91 22.16 -15.59
CA VAL A 401 17.12 20.93 -15.42
C VAL A 401 16.01 21.15 -14.39
N GLY A 402 14.86 20.56 -14.64
CA GLY A 402 13.72 20.54 -13.73
C GLY A 402 13.56 19.14 -13.09
N SER A 403 12.32 18.69 -13.00
CA SER A 403 11.96 17.41 -12.40
C SER A 403 12.32 16.23 -13.28
N THR A 404 12.63 15.09 -12.65
CA THR A 404 12.96 13.82 -13.33
C THR A 404 11.83 12.83 -13.12
N SER A 405 11.40 12.18 -14.18
CA SER A 405 10.42 11.10 -14.12
C SER A 405 10.94 9.90 -14.93
N GLY A 406 11.25 8.82 -14.24
CA GLY A 406 11.81 7.61 -14.87
C GLY A 406 13.08 7.90 -15.68
N ASN A 407 13.01 7.69 -17.00
CA ASN A 407 14.13 7.88 -17.94
C ASN A 407 14.17 9.27 -18.58
N MET A 408 13.19 10.12 -18.29
CA MET A 408 13.08 11.47 -18.87
C MET A 408 13.31 12.52 -17.80
N ILE A 409 13.86 13.67 -18.23
CA ILE A 409 14.08 14.83 -17.38
C ILE A 409 13.55 16.09 -18.05
N GLU A 410 12.93 16.93 -17.26
CA GLU A 410 12.43 18.23 -17.68
C GLU A 410 13.60 19.20 -17.92
N ILE A 411 13.50 19.96 -19.00
CA ILE A 411 14.39 21.09 -19.25
C ILE A 411 13.57 22.37 -19.18
N THR A 412 13.89 23.18 -18.18
CA THR A 412 13.18 24.44 -17.96
C THR A 412 13.72 25.58 -18.80
N ASP A 413 15.01 25.56 -19.16
CA ASP A 413 15.66 26.58 -19.98
C ASP A 413 16.88 26.01 -20.71
N GLY A 414 17.14 26.55 -21.91
CA GLY A 414 18.35 26.24 -22.65
C GLY A 414 18.19 25.38 -23.89
N LEU A 415 17.03 24.74 -24.15
CA LEU A 415 16.77 23.94 -25.35
C LEU A 415 15.51 24.38 -26.08
N ASN A 416 15.47 24.14 -27.39
CA ASN A 416 14.27 24.28 -28.19
C ASN A 416 13.74 22.92 -28.64
N GLU A 417 12.45 22.86 -28.89
CA GLU A 417 11.80 21.67 -29.43
C GLU A 417 12.36 21.29 -30.79
N GLY A 418 12.66 20.01 -30.97
CA GLY A 418 13.19 19.47 -32.22
C GLY A 418 14.73 19.47 -32.33
N GLU A 419 15.47 20.05 -31.38
CA GLU A 419 16.94 19.95 -31.34
C GLU A 419 17.35 18.46 -31.13
N GLU A 420 18.39 17.99 -31.83
CA GLU A 420 18.93 16.64 -31.65
C GLU A 420 20.05 16.62 -30.63
N LEU A 421 19.92 15.78 -29.60
CA LEU A 421 20.93 15.61 -28.53
C LEU A 421 21.66 14.30 -28.70
N ALA A 422 22.96 14.31 -28.40
CA ALA A 422 23.75 13.11 -28.22
C ALA A 422 23.37 12.42 -26.90
N VAL A 423 23.10 11.14 -26.93
CA VAL A 423 22.65 10.34 -25.80
C VAL A 423 23.69 9.32 -25.36
N ASP A 424 24.20 8.55 -26.33
CA ASP A 424 25.15 7.46 -26.05
C ASP A 424 25.97 7.10 -27.30
N LEU A 425 27.04 6.34 -27.10
CA LEU A 425 27.82 5.71 -28.20
C LEU A 425 27.53 4.20 -28.17
N GLU A 426 26.64 3.75 -29.04
CA GLU A 426 26.33 2.32 -29.17
C GLU A 426 27.28 1.62 -30.15
N ALA A 427 27.85 0.51 -29.72
CA ALA A 427 28.45 -0.45 -30.63
C ALA A 427 27.31 -1.16 -31.40
N SER A 428 27.23 -0.98 -32.72
CA SER A 428 26.28 -1.70 -33.57
C SER A 428 26.45 -3.20 -33.33
N SER A 429 25.59 -3.80 -32.50
CA SER A 429 25.48 -5.23 -32.40
C SER A 429 24.87 -5.74 -33.69
N ILE A 430 25.67 -6.46 -34.48
CA ILE A 430 25.14 -7.25 -35.59
C ILE A 430 24.31 -8.37 -34.94
N THR A 431 23.00 -8.23 -35.00
CA THR A 431 22.12 -9.37 -34.76
C THR A 431 22.36 -10.36 -35.90
N PRO A 432 22.66 -11.64 -35.62
CA PRO A 432 22.94 -12.67 -36.65
C PRO A 432 21.70 -12.96 -37.50
#